data_0a783e3ab5f721270804bfe517f6f520
#
_entry.id   0a783e3ab5f721270804bfe517f6f520
#
_cell.length_a   1.000
_cell.length_b   1.000
_cell.length_c   1.000
_cell.angle_alpha   90.00
_cell.angle_beta   90.00
_cell.angle_gamma   90.00
#
_symmetry.space_group_name_H-M   'P 1'
#
loop_
_entity.id
_entity.type
_entity.pdbx_description
1 polymer ?
#
loop_
_entity_poly.entity_id
_entity_poly.type
_entity_poly.pdbx_seq_one_letter_code
_entity_poly.pdbx_strand_id
1 'polypeptide(L)'
;GALNEEQEQLSKSIRENADRLLGITGELLNMTQVEAGKLQMIPKITKPIELIEYAIKANQVQADKFNIQIEVEYPEEKMPKLFVDSEKVAWVLTNLLSNAIRYSKENGRVIIGAKQEGNFVELYVQDFGKGIDPRYHQSIFDRYFRVPGTKVQGSGLGLSISKDFIEAHGGTLTVQSELGIGSRFAIRLKA
;
A
#
# COMPACT_ATOMS: atom_id res chain seq x y z
N GLY A 1 19.57 29.91 16.16
CA GLY A 1 19.72 29.33 17.51
C GLY A 1 19.07 27.97 17.53
N ALA A 2 19.45 27.09 18.46
CA ALA A 2 18.78 25.81 18.68
C ALA A 2 17.32 26.05 19.11
N LEU A 3 16.41 25.23 18.62
CA LEU A 3 15.01 25.24 19.02
C LEU A 3 14.90 24.74 20.47
N ASN A 4 13.95 25.25 21.22
CA ASN A 4 13.58 24.65 22.50
C ASN A 4 12.65 23.42 22.28
N GLU A 5 12.41 22.60 23.31
CA GLU A 5 11.62 21.38 23.22
C GLU A 5 10.20 21.60 22.65
N GLU A 6 9.55 22.69 23.06
CA GLU A 6 8.21 23.06 22.59
C GLU A 6 8.23 23.43 21.09
N GLN A 7 9.24 24.20 20.66
CA GLN A 7 9.44 24.56 19.27
C GLN A 7 9.78 23.34 18.39
N GLU A 8 10.55 22.39 18.92
CA GLU A 8 10.84 21.12 18.22
C GLU A 8 9.58 20.27 18.05
N GLN A 9 8.77 20.15 19.11
CA GLN A 9 7.48 19.44 19.04
C GLN A 9 6.53 20.10 18.05
N LEU A 10 6.42 21.42 18.06
CA LEU A 10 5.57 22.18 17.15
C LEU A 10 6.05 22.02 15.69
N SER A 11 7.35 22.14 15.44
CA SER A 11 7.97 21.96 14.13
C SER A 11 7.72 20.54 13.59
N LYS A 12 7.85 19.51 14.43
CA LYS A 12 7.55 18.13 14.10
C LYS A 12 6.07 17.95 13.73
N SER A 13 5.16 18.50 14.52
CA SER A 13 3.73 18.45 14.27
C SER A 13 3.33 19.14 12.96
N ILE A 14 3.93 20.31 12.67
CA ILE A 14 3.73 21.01 11.39
C ILE A 14 4.17 20.13 10.21
N ARG A 15 5.35 19.53 10.30
CA ARG A 15 5.86 18.65 9.24
C ARG A 15 4.94 17.45 9.03
N GLU A 16 4.56 16.75 10.09
CA GLU A 16 3.66 15.59 10.01
C GLU A 16 2.30 15.96 9.36
N ASN A 17 1.75 17.13 9.68
CA ASN A 17 0.50 17.62 9.09
C ASN A 17 0.69 18.04 7.62
N ALA A 18 1.83 18.65 7.25
CA ALA A 18 2.14 19.00 5.86
C ALA A 18 2.29 17.75 5.00
N ASP A 19 3.03 16.75 5.45
CA ASP A 19 3.19 15.46 4.76
C ASP A 19 1.84 14.74 4.57
N ARG A 20 0.98 14.81 5.58
CA ARG A 20 -0.38 14.27 5.51
C ARG A 20 -1.23 14.99 4.45
N LEU A 21 -1.20 16.33 4.42
CA LEU A 21 -1.93 17.13 3.42
C LEU A 21 -1.44 16.81 2.01
N LEU A 22 -0.12 16.71 1.79
CA LEU A 22 0.46 16.31 0.51
C LEU A 22 0.00 14.90 0.08
N GLY A 23 -0.05 13.97 1.01
CA GLY A 23 -0.59 12.63 0.74
C GLY A 23 -2.05 12.66 0.28
N ILE A 24 -2.92 13.36 1.02
CA ILE A 24 -4.34 13.49 0.69
C ILE A 24 -4.55 14.21 -0.66
N THR A 25 -3.80 15.28 -0.93
CA THR A 25 -3.90 15.99 -2.23
C THR A 25 -3.46 15.12 -3.39
N GLY A 26 -2.42 14.29 -3.22
CA GLY A 26 -2.00 13.31 -4.21
C GLY A 26 -3.08 12.25 -4.48
N GLU A 27 -3.71 11.72 -3.44
CA GLU A 27 -4.83 10.78 -3.58
C GLU A 27 -6.03 11.41 -4.30
N LEU A 28 -6.41 12.64 -3.96
CA LEU A 28 -7.50 13.36 -4.63
C LEU A 28 -7.19 13.60 -6.11
N LEU A 29 -5.94 13.95 -6.44
CA LEU A 29 -5.53 14.14 -7.83
C LEU A 29 -5.63 12.83 -8.61
N ASN A 30 -5.15 11.72 -8.07
CA ASN A 30 -5.28 10.40 -8.68
C ASN A 30 -6.75 10.01 -8.88
N MET A 31 -7.58 10.22 -7.87
CA MET A 31 -9.02 9.95 -7.94
C MET A 31 -9.70 10.78 -9.05
N THR A 32 -9.40 12.08 -9.15
CA THR A 32 -10.00 12.94 -10.17
C THR A 32 -9.60 12.53 -11.59
N GLN A 33 -8.37 12.04 -11.79
CA GLN A 33 -7.92 11.49 -13.08
C GLN A 33 -8.69 10.22 -13.47
N VAL A 34 -8.92 9.33 -12.51
CA VAL A 34 -9.70 8.11 -12.72
C VAL A 34 -11.16 8.46 -13.06
N GLU A 35 -11.81 9.32 -12.27
CA GLU A 35 -13.21 9.73 -12.49
C GLU A 35 -13.42 10.43 -13.83
N ALA A 36 -12.46 11.24 -14.24
CA ALA A 36 -12.52 11.94 -15.53
C ALA A 36 -12.24 11.01 -16.73
N GLY A 37 -11.95 9.72 -16.50
CA GLY A 37 -11.51 8.81 -17.56
C GLY A 37 -10.18 9.23 -18.23
N LYS A 38 -9.39 10.06 -17.53
CA LYS A 38 -8.13 10.64 -18.02
C LYS A 38 -6.90 9.95 -17.44
N LEU A 39 -7.08 8.77 -16.85
CA LEU A 39 -5.96 8.02 -16.32
C LEU A 39 -5.00 7.63 -17.47
N GLN A 40 -3.92 8.37 -17.59
CA GLN A 40 -2.87 8.03 -18.55
C GLN A 40 -2.00 6.92 -17.97
N MET A 41 -1.84 5.85 -18.73
CA MET A 41 -0.98 4.72 -18.40
C MET A 41 0.28 4.80 -19.25
N ILE A 42 1.44 4.64 -18.62
CA ILE A 42 2.76 4.60 -19.28
C ILE A 42 3.43 3.24 -18.97
N PRO A 43 2.94 2.14 -19.60
CA PRO A 43 3.46 0.81 -19.32
C PRO A 43 4.90 0.67 -19.82
N LYS A 44 5.73 0.01 -19.03
CA LYS A 44 7.10 -0.39 -19.39
C LYS A 44 7.43 -1.76 -18.82
N ILE A 45 8.44 -2.41 -19.41
CA ILE A 45 8.94 -3.68 -18.92
C ILE A 45 9.59 -3.45 -17.55
N THR A 46 9.03 -4.07 -16.52
CA THR A 46 9.41 -3.86 -15.12
C THR A 46 9.64 -5.20 -14.42
N LYS A 47 10.66 -5.32 -13.60
CA LYS A 47 10.87 -6.49 -12.75
C LYS A 47 10.06 -6.36 -11.46
N PRO A 48 9.36 -7.42 -11.03
CA PRO A 48 8.59 -7.39 -9.78
C PRO A 48 9.41 -6.96 -8.55
N ILE A 49 10.68 -7.37 -8.48
CA ILE A 49 11.55 -7.02 -7.35
C ILE A 49 11.80 -5.50 -7.25
N GLU A 50 11.90 -4.79 -8.38
CA GLU A 50 12.11 -3.34 -8.39
C GLU A 50 10.92 -2.59 -7.76
N LEU A 51 9.70 -3.12 -7.94
CA LEU A 51 8.48 -2.57 -7.33
C LEU A 51 8.46 -2.81 -5.81
N ILE A 52 8.87 -4.01 -5.39
CA ILE A 52 8.97 -4.39 -3.97
C ILE A 52 10.01 -3.53 -3.26
N GLU A 53 11.22 -3.41 -3.81
CA GLU A 53 12.30 -2.59 -3.24
C GLU A 53 11.89 -1.12 -3.10
N TYR A 54 11.19 -0.58 -4.10
CA TYR A 54 10.67 0.78 -4.03
C TYR A 54 9.69 0.94 -2.88
N ALA A 55 8.72 0.04 -2.74
CA ALA A 55 7.72 0.09 -1.68
C ALA A 55 8.34 -0.02 -0.29
N ILE A 56 9.33 -0.89 -0.11
CA ILE A 56 10.09 -1.04 1.15
C ILE A 56 10.80 0.28 1.49
N LYS A 57 11.58 0.81 0.54
CA LYS A 57 12.31 2.06 0.73
C LYS A 57 11.41 3.23 1.12
N ALA A 58 10.24 3.33 0.48
CA ALA A 58 9.25 4.37 0.77
C ALA A 58 8.61 4.26 2.17
N ASN A 59 8.58 3.06 2.75
CA ASN A 59 7.95 2.80 4.04
C ASN A 59 8.93 2.52 5.19
N GLN A 60 10.25 2.50 4.94
CA GLN A 60 11.24 2.10 5.95
C GLN A 60 11.18 2.99 7.21
N VAL A 61 11.12 4.29 7.04
CA VAL A 61 11.02 5.24 8.17
C VAL A 61 9.77 4.99 9.03
N GLN A 62 8.66 4.66 8.38
CA GLN A 62 7.42 4.34 9.09
C GLN A 62 7.52 3.00 9.81
N ALA A 63 8.11 1.99 9.19
CA ALA A 63 8.34 0.69 9.80
C ALA A 63 9.23 0.79 11.04
N ASP A 64 10.32 1.55 10.93
CA ASP A 64 11.25 1.80 12.05
C ASP A 64 10.53 2.53 13.22
N LYS A 65 9.70 3.53 12.90
CA LYS A 65 8.93 4.28 13.92
C LYS A 65 7.99 3.39 14.74
N PHE A 66 7.42 2.33 14.13
CA PHE A 66 6.52 1.38 14.80
C PHE A 66 7.21 0.07 15.19
N ASN A 67 8.54 -0.03 15.03
CA ASN A 67 9.32 -1.24 15.26
C ASN A 67 8.75 -2.45 14.49
N ILE A 68 8.34 -2.26 13.24
CA ILE A 68 7.81 -3.31 12.37
C ILE A 68 8.95 -3.87 11.51
N GLN A 69 9.15 -5.19 11.57
CA GLN A 69 10.06 -5.90 10.71
C GLN A 69 9.39 -6.14 9.34
N ILE A 70 10.04 -5.70 8.26
CA ILE A 70 9.62 -6.01 6.88
C ILE A 70 10.39 -7.24 6.41
N GLU A 71 9.68 -8.33 6.14
CA GLU A 71 10.21 -9.56 5.58
C GLU A 71 9.91 -9.61 4.08
N VAL A 72 10.88 -10.04 3.27
CA VAL A 72 10.72 -10.16 1.81
C VAL A 72 10.66 -11.62 1.41
N GLU A 73 9.55 -12.01 0.78
CA GLU A 73 9.40 -13.33 0.17
C GLU A 73 9.48 -13.19 -1.36
N TYR A 74 10.63 -13.54 -1.92
CA TYR A 74 10.87 -13.47 -3.36
C TYR A 74 11.57 -14.77 -3.80
N PRO A 75 11.03 -15.46 -4.84
CA PRO A 75 11.61 -16.73 -5.29
C PRO A 75 13.04 -16.52 -5.81
N GLU A 76 13.91 -17.52 -5.55
CA GLU A 76 15.26 -17.54 -6.10
C GLU A 76 15.26 -17.70 -7.63
N GLU A 77 14.21 -18.33 -8.18
CA GLU A 77 14.02 -18.50 -9.60
C GLU A 77 13.70 -17.18 -10.29
N LYS A 78 14.09 -17.07 -11.55
CA LYS A 78 13.88 -15.86 -12.34
C LYS A 78 12.40 -15.61 -12.57
N MET A 79 11.86 -14.58 -11.93
CA MET A 79 10.49 -14.12 -12.14
C MET A 79 10.29 -13.50 -13.53
N PRO A 80 9.13 -13.71 -14.18
CA PRO A 80 8.79 -13.00 -15.41
C PRO A 80 8.70 -11.50 -15.16
N LYS A 81 9.02 -10.73 -16.19
CA LYS A 81 8.85 -9.28 -16.17
C LYS A 81 7.38 -8.95 -16.46
N LEU A 82 6.93 -7.84 -15.91
CA LEU A 82 5.60 -7.28 -16.11
C LEU A 82 5.64 -6.14 -17.13
N PHE A 83 4.62 -6.00 -17.94
CA PHE A 83 4.42 -4.82 -18.78
C PHE A 83 3.38 -3.91 -18.12
N VAL A 84 3.83 -3.00 -17.26
CA VAL A 84 2.99 -2.20 -16.38
C VAL A 84 3.50 -0.77 -16.25
N ASP A 85 2.60 0.15 -15.87
CA ASP A 85 3.00 1.45 -15.37
C ASP A 85 3.63 1.28 -13.98
N SER A 86 4.96 1.28 -13.94
CA SER A 86 5.71 0.97 -12.74
C SER A 86 5.48 1.97 -11.60
N GLU A 87 5.16 3.23 -11.93
CA GLU A 87 4.89 4.26 -10.91
C GLU A 87 3.57 3.98 -10.20
N LYS A 88 2.53 3.63 -10.96
CA LYS A 88 1.22 3.30 -10.40
C LYS A 88 1.24 2.00 -9.61
N VAL A 89 1.88 0.94 -10.12
CA VAL A 89 1.99 -0.32 -9.37
C VAL A 89 2.86 -0.17 -8.12
N ALA A 90 3.98 0.58 -8.20
CA ALA A 90 4.80 0.90 -7.03
C ALA A 90 4.02 1.72 -6.00
N TRP A 91 3.19 2.69 -6.43
CA TRP A 91 2.31 3.43 -5.55
C TRP A 91 1.31 2.52 -4.83
N VAL A 92 0.70 1.58 -5.55
CA VAL A 92 -0.22 0.58 -4.96
C VAL A 92 0.49 -0.25 -3.89
N LEU A 93 1.66 -0.82 -4.21
CA LEU A 93 2.43 -1.61 -3.23
C LEU A 93 2.84 -0.76 -2.01
N THR A 94 3.23 0.49 -2.22
CA THR A 94 3.56 1.44 -1.14
C THR A 94 2.36 1.66 -0.23
N ASN A 95 1.17 1.85 -0.81
CA ASN A 95 -0.07 2.02 -0.05
C ASN A 95 -0.46 0.75 0.74
N LEU A 96 -0.37 -0.43 0.12
CA LEU A 96 -0.64 -1.70 0.79
C LEU A 96 0.33 -1.94 1.95
N LEU A 97 1.62 -1.70 1.74
CA LEU A 97 2.64 -1.86 2.78
C LEU A 97 2.48 -0.85 3.91
N SER A 98 2.18 0.42 3.60
CA SER A 98 1.86 1.44 4.61
C SER A 98 0.65 1.04 5.46
N ASN A 99 -0.40 0.49 4.85
CA ASN A 99 -1.54 -0.03 5.57
C ASN A 99 -1.15 -1.21 6.48
N ALA A 100 -0.41 -2.19 5.95
CA ALA A 100 0.06 -3.34 6.73
C ALA A 100 0.85 -2.90 7.97
N ILE A 101 1.76 -1.94 7.84
CA ILE A 101 2.53 -1.38 8.96
C ILE A 101 1.60 -0.71 9.98
N ARG A 102 0.65 0.13 9.53
CA ARG A 102 -0.25 0.88 10.43
C ARG A 102 -1.25 0.01 11.18
N TYR A 103 -1.66 -1.12 10.60
CA TYR A 103 -2.62 -2.04 11.20
C TYR A 103 -1.97 -3.20 11.95
N SER A 104 -0.66 -3.39 11.82
CA SER A 104 0.12 -4.36 12.60
C SER A 104 0.17 -3.99 14.08
N LYS A 105 0.48 -4.99 14.90
CA LYS A 105 0.81 -4.78 16.31
C LYS A 105 2.22 -4.18 16.39
N GLU A 106 2.45 -3.35 17.38
CA GLU A 106 3.78 -2.82 17.69
C GLU A 106 4.79 -3.97 17.90
N ASN A 107 6.02 -3.80 17.43
CA ASN A 107 7.05 -4.84 17.39
C ASN A 107 6.64 -6.09 16.58
N GLY A 108 5.71 -5.93 15.65
CA GLY A 108 5.27 -7.00 14.77
C GLY A 108 6.10 -7.13 13.50
N ARG A 109 5.57 -7.89 12.57
CA ARG A 109 6.16 -8.06 11.25
C ARG A 109 5.11 -7.91 10.15
N VAL A 110 5.58 -7.58 8.96
CA VAL A 110 4.82 -7.62 7.71
C VAL A 110 5.64 -8.33 6.65
N ILE A 111 4.98 -9.04 5.76
CA ILE A 111 5.61 -9.73 4.64
C ILE A 111 5.21 -8.99 3.37
N ILE A 112 6.18 -8.73 2.49
CA ILE A 112 5.94 -8.30 1.12
C ILE A 112 6.62 -9.28 0.19
N GLY A 113 5.92 -9.72 -0.86
CA GLY A 113 6.49 -10.76 -1.71
C GLY A 113 5.89 -10.82 -3.10
N ALA A 114 6.45 -11.73 -3.89
CA ALA A 114 5.96 -12.07 -5.22
C ALA A 114 6.00 -13.57 -5.44
N LYS A 115 5.04 -14.07 -6.21
CA LYS A 115 5.04 -15.45 -6.73
C LYS A 115 4.52 -15.49 -8.15
N GLN A 116 4.98 -16.47 -8.91
CA GLN A 116 4.44 -16.74 -10.24
C GLN A 116 3.30 -17.77 -10.13
N GLU A 117 2.19 -17.49 -10.80
CA GLU A 117 1.06 -18.40 -10.94
C GLU A 117 0.69 -18.54 -12.43
N GLY A 118 1.27 -19.51 -13.10
CA GLY A 118 1.10 -19.67 -14.56
C GLY A 118 1.59 -18.45 -15.33
N ASN A 119 0.70 -17.80 -16.08
CA ASN A 119 0.98 -16.58 -16.85
C ASN A 119 0.76 -15.28 -16.05
N PHE A 120 0.68 -15.38 -14.74
CA PHE A 120 0.47 -14.24 -13.86
C PHE A 120 1.57 -14.14 -12.82
N VAL A 121 1.83 -12.93 -12.39
CA VAL A 121 2.60 -12.62 -11.20
C VAL A 121 1.65 -12.08 -10.15
N GLU A 122 1.69 -12.66 -8.97
CA GLU A 122 1.04 -12.15 -7.80
C GLU A 122 2.06 -11.40 -6.94
N LEU A 123 1.79 -10.12 -6.68
CA LEU A 123 2.50 -9.29 -5.71
C LEU A 123 1.61 -9.17 -4.47
N TYR A 124 2.15 -9.36 -3.27
CA TYR A 124 1.33 -9.36 -2.08
C TYR A 124 2.00 -8.70 -0.88
N VAL A 125 1.16 -8.22 0.01
CA VAL A 125 1.55 -7.71 1.33
C VAL A 125 0.67 -8.39 2.38
N GLN A 126 1.30 -8.90 3.43
CA GLN A 126 0.61 -9.58 4.53
C GLN A 126 0.99 -8.96 5.86
N ASP A 127 -0.01 -8.63 6.66
CA ASP A 127 0.13 -8.23 8.06
C ASP A 127 -0.41 -9.31 9.00
N PHE A 128 0.02 -9.23 10.26
CA PHE A 128 -0.44 -10.10 11.36
C PHE A 128 -1.15 -9.27 12.44
N GLY A 129 -1.88 -8.24 11.99
CA GLY A 129 -2.60 -7.31 12.82
C GLY A 129 -3.97 -7.83 13.28
N LYS A 130 -4.90 -6.89 13.44
CA LYS A 130 -6.24 -7.19 13.92
C LYS A 130 -7.15 -7.90 12.92
N GLY A 131 -6.77 -7.93 11.64
CA GLY A 131 -7.62 -8.43 10.57
C GLY A 131 -8.83 -7.54 10.28
N ILE A 132 -9.64 -7.98 9.33
CA ILE A 132 -10.83 -7.28 8.83
C ILE A 132 -12.02 -8.23 8.92
N ASP A 133 -13.12 -7.76 9.48
CA ASP A 133 -14.37 -8.52 9.52
C ASP A 133 -14.83 -8.85 8.09
N PRO A 134 -15.23 -10.10 7.79
CA PRO A 134 -15.69 -10.51 6.46
C PRO A 134 -16.77 -9.62 5.85
N ARG A 135 -17.61 -9.01 6.69
CA ARG A 135 -18.67 -8.07 6.25
C ARG A 135 -18.11 -6.86 5.50
N TYR A 136 -16.85 -6.51 5.75
CA TYR A 136 -16.23 -5.33 5.16
C TYR A 136 -15.26 -5.64 4.01
N HIS A 137 -15.02 -6.91 3.65
CA HIS A 137 -14.05 -7.28 2.62
C HIS A 137 -14.35 -6.67 1.25
N GLN A 138 -15.60 -6.40 0.93
CA GLN A 138 -15.98 -5.69 -0.29
C GLN A 138 -15.90 -4.17 -0.09
N SER A 139 -16.46 -3.68 1.01
CA SER A 139 -16.59 -2.25 1.27
C SER A 139 -15.26 -1.53 1.52
N ILE A 140 -14.19 -2.23 1.93
CA ILE A 140 -12.86 -1.60 2.10
C ILE A 140 -12.28 -1.04 0.80
N PHE A 141 -12.80 -1.44 -0.35
CA PHE A 141 -12.44 -0.90 -1.66
C PHE A 141 -13.37 0.24 -2.12
N ASP A 142 -14.42 0.56 -1.34
CA ASP A 142 -15.28 1.69 -1.64
C ASP A 142 -14.58 3.00 -1.24
N ARG A 143 -14.87 4.06 -1.97
CA ARG A 143 -14.30 5.38 -1.70
C ARG A 143 -14.76 5.92 -0.37
N TYR A 144 -13.83 6.51 0.38
CA TYR A 144 -14.05 7.08 1.71
C TYR A 144 -14.48 6.08 2.77
N PHE A 145 -14.56 4.79 2.44
CA PHE A 145 -14.91 3.77 3.42
C PHE A 145 -13.78 3.54 4.41
N ARG A 146 -14.16 3.40 5.67
CA ARG A 146 -13.27 3.03 6.78
C ARG A 146 -13.99 2.07 7.69
N VAL A 147 -13.29 1.02 8.11
CA VAL A 147 -13.86 0.05 9.05
C VAL A 147 -14.29 0.78 10.34
N PRO A 148 -15.56 0.66 10.76
CA PRO A 148 -16.05 1.31 11.99
C PRO A 148 -15.20 0.97 13.20
N GLY A 149 -14.96 1.96 14.07
CA GLY A 149 -14.16 1.79 15.28
C GLY A 149 -12.64 1.76 15.06
N THR A 150 -12.14 1.95 13.83
CA THR A 150 -10.70 2.08 13.62
C THR A 150 -10.19 3.45 14.10
N LYS A 151 -9.11 3.42 14.91
CA LYS A 151 -8.39 4.63 15.36
C LYS A 151 -7.31 5.07 14.36
N VAL A 152 -6.95 4.22 13.41
CA VAL A 152 -5.94 4.53 12.39
C VAL A 152 -6.48 5.61 11.46
N GLN A 153 -5.77 6.73 11.37
CA GLN A 153 -6.17 7.85 10.51
C GLN A 153 -5.91 7.53 9.03
N GLY A 154 -6.79 8.02 8.15
CA GLY A 154 -6.66 7.85 6.70
C GLY A 154 -7.82 8.51 5.95
N SER A 155 -7.63 8.76 4.66
CA SER A 155 -8.62 9.36 3.75
C SER A 155 -9.77 8.40 3.39
N GLY A 156 -9.50 7.08 3.41
CA GLY A 156 -10.39 6.05 2.86
C GLY A 156 -10.33 5.96 1.33
N LEU A 157 -9.33 6.55 0.69
CA LEU A 157 -9.17 6.55 -0.77
C LEU A 157 -8.10 5.58 -1.27
N GLY A 158 -7.12 5.26 -0.45
CA GLY A 158 -5.94 4.49 -0.88
C GLY A 158 -6.29 3.14 -1.52
N LEU A 159 -7.16 2.34 -0.92
CA LEU A 159 -7.54 1.04 -1.45
C LEU A 159 -8.42 1.13 -2.70
N SER A 160 -9.32 2.10 -2.79
CA SER A 160 -10.16 2.31 -3.99
C SER A 160 -9.29 2.73 -5.18
N ILE A 161 -8.38 3.69 -5.01
CA ILE A 161 -7.43 4.10 -6.04
C ILE A 161 -6.50 2.94 -6.43
N SER A 162 -6.04 2.15 -5.45
CA SER A 162 -5.23 0.96 -5.71
C SER A 162 -5.97 -0.03 -6.61
N LYS A 163 -7.24 -0.27 -6.35
CA LYS A 163 -8.09 -1.13 -7.17
C LYS A 163 -8.25 -0.57 -8.58
N ASP A 164 -8.58 0.72 -8.72
CA ASP A 164 -8.72 1.39 -10.02
C ASP A 164 -7.43 1.27 -10.86
N PHE A 165 -6.25 1.47 -10.24
CA PHE A 165 -4.97 1.34 -10.94
C PHE A 165 -4.69 -0.09 -11.40
N ILE A 166 -4.96 -1.08 -10.57
CA ILE A 166 -4.72 -2.48 -10.93
C ILE A 166 -5.72 -2.96 -11.99
N GLU A 167 -6.98 -2.56 -11.90
CA GLU A 167 -7.99 -2.85 -12.93
C GLU A 167 -7.64 -2.20 -14.27
N ALA A 168 -7.08 -0.99 -14.28
CA ALA A 168 -6.59 -0.34 -15.49
C ALA A 168 -5.42 -1.08 -16.17
N HIS A 169 -4.68 -1.94 -15.42
CA HIS A 169 -3.69 -2.87 -15.96
C HIS A 169 -4.30 -4.22 -16.42
N GLY A 170 -5.61 -4.40 -16.33
CA GLY A 170 -6.27 -5.68 -16.56
C GLY A 170 -5.99 -6.71 -15.45
N GLY A 171 -5.52 -6.26 -14.30
CA GLY A 171 -5.24 -7.08 -13.12
C GLY A 171 -6.39 -7.10 -12.11
N THR A 172 -6.14 -7.75 -10.98
CA THR A 172 -7.09 -7.81 -9.85
C THR A 172 -6.39 -7.50 -8.54
N LEU A 173 -7.08 -6.81 -7.63
CA LEU A 173 -6.67 -6.61 -6.24
C LEU A 173 -7.66 -7.33 -5.33
N THR A 174 -7.15 -8.19 -4.48
CA THR A 174 -7.95 -9.02 -3.57
C THR A 174 -7.48 -8.90 -2.13
N VAL A 175 -8.34 -9.28 -1.19
CA VAL A 175 -8.04 -9.37 0.23
C VAL A 175 -8.44 -10.75 0.77
N GLN A 176 -7.57 -11.31 1.61
CA GLN A 176 -7.85 -12.45 2.48
C GLN A 176 -7.56 -11.97 3.90
N SER A 177 -8.54 -12.02 4.77
CA SER A 177 -8.38 -11.50 6.13
C SER A 177 -9.28 -12.24 7.10
N GLU A 178 -8.77 -12.39 8.34
CA GLU A 178 -9.49 -12.99 9.44
C GLU A 178 -9.24 -12.17 10.71
N LEU A 179 -10.31 -11.92 11.47
CA LEU A 179 -10.23 -11.15 12.71
C LEU A 179 -9.27 -11.82 13.72
N GLY A 180 -8.35 -11.03 14.23
CA GLY A 180 -7.33 -11.47 15.19
C GLY A 180 -6.11 -12.16 14.57
N ILE A 181 -6.15 -12.50 13.28
CA ILE A 181 -5.05 -13.18 12.56
C ILE A 181 -4.24 -12.18 11.74
N GLY A 182 -4.92 -11.33 10.93
CA GLY A 182 -4.28 -10.37 10.04
C GLY A 182 -4.92 -10.31 8.68
N SER A 183 -4.26 -9.65 7.73
CA SER A 183 -4.77 -9.45 6.37
C SER A 183 -3.67 -9.68 5.34
N ARG A 184 -4.04 -10.26 4.21
CA ARG A 184 -3.20 -10.41 3.04
C ARG A 184 -3.87 -9.76 1.84
N PHE A 185 -3.27 -8.72 1.31
CA PHE A 185 -3.67 -8.07 0.07
C PHE A 185 -2.81 -8.56 -1.07
N ALA A 186 -3.42 -8.94 -2.18
CA ALA A 186 -2.72 -9.48 -3.33
C ALA A 186 -3.14 -8.80 -4.63
N ILE A 187 -2.14 -8.44 -5.44
CA ILE A 187 -2.26 -7.89 -6.78
C ILE A 187 -1.90 -8.98 -7.75
N ARG A 188 -2.76 -9.30 -8.70
CA ARG A 188 -2.50 -10.28 -9.76
C ARG A 188 -2.42 -9.57 -11.10
N LEU A 189 -1.27 -9.65 -11.75
CA LEU A 189 -0.98 -9.01 -13.04
C LEU A 189 -0.51 -10.07 -14.05
N LYS A 190 -0.84 -9.86 -15.33
CA LYS A 190 -0.36 -10.73 -16.41
C LYS A 190 1.14 -10.51 -16.65
N ALA A 191 1.88 -11.62 -16.79
CA ALA A 191 3.30 -11.61 -17.11
C ALA A 191 3.54 -11.39 -18.62
#